data_11a53e6d50c631c0495392201ecaf7da
#
_entry.id   11a53e6d50c631c0495392201ecaf7da
#
_cell.length_a   1.000
_cell.length_b   1.000
_cell.length_c   1.000
_cell.angle_alpha   90.00
_cell.angle_beta   90.00
_cell.angle_gamma   90.00
#
_symmetry.space_group_name_H-M   'P 1'
#
loop_
_entity.id
_entity.type
_entity.pdbx_description
1 polymer ?
#
loop_
_entity_poly.entity_id
_entity_poly.type
_entity_poly.pdbx_seq_one_letter_code
_entity_poly.pdbx_strand_id
1 'polypeptide(L)'
;ITIAESCLDIDDVSEDLIFETIDKNIYDGIKKADLSDSILISVRPLIEKDPNYSYVLARLLSNSMADEAYSFLNLDTTDLSITAMKKSYSEYFVSYIKKGVELKHLDSKLLDYDLDNLAKNIDLTRDMQFTYLGLQTLYDRYFIHHNEVRFELSQAFFMRVAMGLAINEEDREAKSIEFYKLLSSFDFMSSTPTLFNSATLKPQLSSCYLSTLPDDLRGIFEGISDDAMLSKFAGGLGNDWSQVRALGSYIKGTNGKSQGVIPFLKVANDTAVAVNQGGKRKGAMCAYLETWHLDIEQF
;
A
#
# COMPACT_ATOMS: atom_id res chain seq x y z
N ILE A 1 -21.09 -3.26 -14.08
CA ILE A 1 -20.89 -4.69 -14.43
C ILE A 1 -22.10 -5.46 -13.95
N THR A 2 -22.68 -6.27 -14.81
CA THR A 2 -23.71 -7.22 -14.40
C THR A 2 -23.08 -8.41 -13.67
N ILE A 3 -23.88 -9.16 -12.91
CA ILE A 3 -23.39 -10.40 -12.28
C ILE A 3 -22.90 -11.38 -13.35
N ALA A 4 -23.61 -11.48 -14.50
CA ALA A 4 -23.20 -12.28 -15.63
C ALA A 4 -21.80 -11.92 -16.16
N GLU A 5 -21.51 -10.62 -16.34
CA GLU A 5 -20.18 -10.16 -16.75
C GLU A 5 -19.09 -10.50 -15.72
N SER A 6 -19.46 -10.49 -14.42
CA SER A 6 -18.51 -10.86 -13.36
C SER A 6 -18.15 -12.34 -13.36
N CYS A 7 -18.99 -13.21 -13.91
CA CYS A 7 -18.78 -14.64 -14.03
C CYS A 7 -18.09 -15.07 -15.34
N LEU A 8 -17.98 -14.17 -16.33
CA LEU A 8 -17.39 -14.50 -17.63
C LEU A 8 -15.96 -15.09 -17.48
N ASP A 9 -15.70 -16.16 -18.22
CA ASP A 9 -14.40 -16.84 -18.28
C ASP A 9 -13.88 -17.34 -16.90
N ILE A 10 -14.80 -17.66 -15.99
CA ILE A 10 -14.48 -18.30 -14.70
C ILE A 10 -15.21 -19.63 -14.63
N ASP A 11 -14.45 -20.71 -14.47
CA ASP A 11 -15.00 -22.06 -14.31
C ASP A 11 -15.64 -22.25 -12.93
N ASP A 12 -16.56 -23.19 -12.82
CA ASP A 12 -17.16 -23.69 -11.57
C ASP A 12 -17.91 -22.62 -10.73
N VAL A 13 -18.37 -21.53 -11.35
CA VAL A 13 -19.22 -20.52 -10.72
C VAL A 13 -20.64 -20.56 -11.28
N SER A 14 -21.65 -20.37 -10.43
CA SER A 14 -23.06 -20.35 -10.80
C SER A 14 -23.65 -18.98 -10.57
N GLU A 15 -24.13 -18.33 -11.64
CA GLU A 15 -24.86 -17.07 -11.58
C GLU A 15 -26.15 -17.21 -10.77
N ASP A 16 -26.90 -18.32 -10.94
CA ASP A 16 -28.13 -18.56 -10.22
C ASP A 16 -27.91 -18.59 -8.71
N LEU A 17 -26.83 -19.25 -8.26
CA LEU A 17 -26.47 -19.32 -6.85
C LEU A 17 -26.09 -17.92 -6.29
N ILE A 18 -25.44 -17.09 -7.09
CA ILE A 18 -25.11 -15.71 -6.73
C ILE A 18 -26.41 -14.93 -6.56
N PHE A 19 -27.34 -14.99 -7.53
CA PHE A 19 -28.63 -14.32 -7.48
C PHE A 19 -29.46 -14.77 -6.27
N GLU A 20 -29.57 -16.06 -6.02
CA GLU A 20 -30.28 -16.60 -4.85
C GLU A 20 -29.70 -16.09 -3.52
N THR A 21 -28.38 -15.93 -3.47
CA THR A 21 -27.69 -15.48 -2.24
C THR A 21 -27.87 -13.99 -2.03
N ILE A 22 -27.85 -13.21 -3.10
CA ILE A 22 -28.10 -11.76 -3.07
C ILE A 22 -29.57 -11.47 -2.71
N ASP A 23 -30.53 -12.17 -3.33
CA ASP A 23 -31.96 -11.97 -3.12
C ASP A 23 -32.38 -12.16 -1.66
N LYS A 24 -31.70 -13.03 -0.92
CA LYS A 24 -31.92 -13.23 0.51
C LYS A 24 -31.50 -12.05 1.41
N ASN A 25 -30.63 -11.19 0.92
CA ASN A 25 -30.02 -10.12 1.70
C ASN A 25 -30.42 -8.71 1.21
N ILE A 26 -31.10 -8.60 0.07
CA ILE A 26 -31.66 -7.35 -0.45
C ILE A 26 -33.12 -7.22 -0.02
N TYR A 27 -33.53 -6.01 0.34
CA TYR A 27 -34.89 -5.68 0.72
C TYR A 27 -35.38 -4.43 -0.03
N ASP A 28 -36.71 -4.30 -0.17
CA ASP A 28 -37.31 -3.12 -0.81
C ASP A 28 -36.99 -1.84 -0.02
N GLY A 29 -36.46 -0.81 -0.72
CA GLY A 29 -36.03 0.44 -0.11
C GLY A 29 -34.58 0.48 0.35
N ILE A 30 -33.75 -0.54 0.05
CA ILE A 30 -32.30 -0.47 0.29
C ILE A 30 -31.70 0.76 -0.41
N LYS A 31 -30.81 1.49 0.27
CA LYS A 31 -30.15 2.64 -0.34
C LYS A 31 -29.11 2.18 -1.37
N LYS A 32 -28.94 2.98 -2.44
CA LYS A 32 -27.93 2.67 -3.49
C LYS A 32 -26.53 2.49 -2.90
N ALA A 33 -26.14 3.29 -1.92
CA ALA A 33 -24.85 3.18 -1.26
C ALA A 33 -24.66 1.84 -0.53
N ASP A 34 -25.75 1.32 0.11
CA ASP A 34 -25.69 0.08 0.89
C ASP A 34 -25.84 -1.17 -0.01
N LEU A 35 -26.31 -0.98 -1.26
CA LEU A 35 -26.54 -2.07 -2.20
C LEU A 35 -25.25 -2.78 -2.60
N SER A 36 -24.22 -2.04 -2.93
CA SER A 36 -22.92 -2.61 -3.33
C SER A 36 -22.31 -3.44 -2.22
N ASP A 37 -22.32 -2.93 -0.99
CA ASP A 37 -21.83 -3.65 0.18
C ASP A 37 -22.66 -4.90 0.47
N SER A 38 -23.98 -4.82 0.34
CA SER A 38 -24.89 -5.96 0.53
C SER A 38 -24.63 -7.07 -0.49
N ILE A 39 -24.33 -6.72 -1.74
CA ILE A 39 -23.95 -7.67 -2.79
C ILE A 39 -22.62 -8.36 -2.43
N LEU A 40 -21.60 -7.60 -2.07
CA LEU A 40 -20.29 -8.14 -1.71
C LEU A 40 -20.37 -9.07 -0.50
N ILE A 41 -21.10 -8.67 0.55
CA ILE A 41 -21.29 -9.48 1.76
C ILE A 41 -22.06 -10.77 1.43
N SER A 42 -23.06 -10.70 0.53
CA SER A 42 -23.86 -11.86 0.14
C SER A 42 -23.04 -12.91 -0.63
N VAL A 43 -22.18 -12.46 -1.55
CA VAL A 43 -21.38 -13.37 -2.41
C VAL A 43 -20.15 -13.93 -1.68
N ARG A 44 -19.60 -13.20 -0.70
CA ARG A 44 -18.37 -13.58 0.00
C ARG A 44 -18.36 -15.00 0.58
N PRO A 45 -19.43 -15.53 1.20
CA PRO A 45 -19.44 -16.91 1.71
C PRO A 45 -19.34 -17.98 0.63
N LEU A 46 -19.61 -17.66 -0.64
CA LEU A 46 -19.48 -18.60 -1.75
C LEU A 46 -18.01 -18.99 -2.02
N ILE A 47 -17.04 -18.20 -1.59
CA ILE A 47 -15.60 -18.52 -1.68
C ILE A 47 -15.29 -19.83 -0.91
N GLU A 48 -16.03 -20.13 0.16
CA GLU A 48 -15.86 -21.39 0.91
C GLU A 48 -16.38 -22.61 0.14
N LYS A 49 -17.27 -22.40 -0.85
CA LYS A 49 -17.79 -23.46 -1.71
C LYS A 49 -16.84 -23.73 -2.87
N ASP A 50 -16.39 -22.68 -3.54
CA ASP A 50 -15.40 -22.74 -4.59
C ASP A 50 -14.52 -21.48 -4.60
N PRO A 51 -13.17 -21.60 -4.60
CA PRO A 51 -12.23 -20.47 -4.61
C PRO A 51 -12.42 -19.52 -5.77
N ASN A 52 -12.98 -19.96 -6.90
CA ASN A 52 -13.20 -19.17 -8.10
C ASN A 52 -14.20 -18.03 -7.87
N TYR A 53 -15.11 -18.13 -6.90
CA TYR A 53 -15.94 -16.99 -6.48
C TYR A 53 -15.12 -15.79 -5.97
N SER A 54 -13.85 -15.99 -5.60
CA SER A 54 -12.95 -14.89 -5.22
C SER A 54 -12.68 -13.95 -6.40
N TYR A 55 -12.61 -14.46 -7.63
CA TYR A 55 -12.47 -13.64 -8.83
C TYR A 55 -13.75 -12.90 -9.16
N VAL A 56 -14.91 -13.56 -9.06
CA VAL A 56 -16.21 -12.90 -9.23
C VAL A 56 -16.35 -11.73 -8.26
N LEU A 57 -16.03 -11.98 -6.99
CA LEU A 57 -16.14 -10.96 -5.95
C LEU A 57 -15.16 -9.80 -6.17
N ALA A 58 -13.96 -10.07 -6.66
CA ALA A 58 -12.99 -9.04 -7.05
C ALA A 58 -13.52 -8.14 -8.16
N ARG A 59 -14.18 -8.71 -9.17
CA ARG A 59 -14.79 -7.96 -10.28
C ARG A 59 -15.95 -7.08 -9.81
N LEU A 60 -16.80 -7.60 -8.91
CA LEU A 60 -17.87 -6.83 -8.29
C LEU A 60 -17.33 -5.67 -7.44
N LEU A 61 -16.28 -5.92 -6.65
CA LEU A 61 -15.59 -4.89 -5.88
C LEU A 61 -14.97 -3.83 -6.81
N SER A 62 -14.29 -4.24 -7.89
CA SER A 62 -13.69 -3.33 -8.88
C SER A 62 -14.72 -2.37 -9.48
N ASN A 63 -15.94 -2.85 -9.74
CA ASN A 63 -17.03 -2.02 -10.23
C ASN A 63 -17.50 -0.99 -9.19
N SER A 64 -17.64 -1.39 -7.92
CA SER A 64 -17.96 -0.47 -6.82
C SER A 64 -16.89 0.61 -6.66
N MET A 65 -15.62 0.22 -6.75
CA MET A 65 -14.49 1.15 -6.71
C MET A 65 -14.50 2.13 -7.88
N ALA A 66 -14.87 1.66 -9.09
CA ALA A 66 -14.99 2.52 -10.25
C ALA A 66 -16.10 3.58 -10.08
N ASP A 67 -17.27 3.19 -9.54
CA ASP A 67 -18.39 4.13 -9.24
C ASP A 67 -17.93 5.20 -8.23
N GLU A 68 -17.23 4.82 -7.18
CA GLU A 68 -16.68 5.73 -6.18
C GLU A 68 -15.65 6.70 -6.81
N ALA A 69 -14.68 6.20 -7.56
CA ALA A 69 -13.61 7.00 -8.13
C ALA A 69 -14.10 7.96 -9.22
N TYR A 70 -14.94 7.49 -10.14
CA TYR A 70 -15.51 8.32 -11.20
C TYR A 70 -16.46 9.38 -10.63
N SER A 71 -17.30 9.01 -9.65
CA SER A 71 -18.17 9.98 -8.95
C SER A 71 -17.35 11.08 -8.25
N PHE A 72 -16.26 10.72 -7.56
CA PHE A 72 -15.40 11.70 -6.91
C PHE A 72 -14.75 12.68 -7.89
N LEU A 73 -14.41 12.21 -9.09
CA LEU A 73 -13.81 13.02 -10.14
C LEU A 73 -14.85 13.74 -11.02
N ASN A 74 -16.15 13.61 -10.74
CA ASN A 74 -17.27 14.14 -11.53
C ASN A 74 -17.28 13.64 -12.99
N LEU A 75 -16.89 12.37 -13.19
CA LEU A 75 -16.96 11.68 -14.47
C LEU A 75 -18.26 10.90 -14.61
N ASP A 76 -18.60 10.50 -15.85
CA ASP A 76 -19.80 9.74 -16.13
C ASP A 76 -19.74 8.33 -15.53
N THR A 77 -20.76 7.96 -14.74
CA THR A 77 -20.90 6.65 -14.09
C THR A 77 -22.04 5.80 -14.67
N THR A 78 -22.63 6.20 -15.80
CA THR A 78 -23.80 5.52 -16.38
C THR A 78 -23.48 4.11 -16.88
N ASP A 79 -22.26 3.91 -17.40
CA ASP A 79 -21.75 2.60 -17.83
C ASP A 79 -20.30 2.43 -17.39
N LEU A 80 -20.08 1.57 -16.42
CA LEU A 80 -18.78 1.20 -15.88
C LEU A 80 -18.37 -0.22 -16.29
N SER A 81 -18.92 -0.75 -17.39
CA SER A 81 -18.41 -1.97 -18.01
C SER A 81 -16.95 -1.79 -18.45
N ILE A 82 -16.19 -2.87 -18.51
CA ILE A 82 -14.79 -2.82 -18.96
C ILE A 82 -14.67 -2.19 -20.35
N THR A 83 -15.65 -2.44 -21.22
CA THR A 83 -15.68 -1.89 -22.57
C THR A 83 -15.90 -0.38 -22.57
N ALA A 84 -16.76 0.14 -21.71
CA ALA A 84 -16.99 1.58 -21.58
C ALA A 84 -15.79 2.25 -20.88
N MET A 85 -15.29 1.65 -19.82
CA MET A 85 -14.10 2.17 -19.12
C MET A 85 -12.87 2.23 -20.00
N LYS A 86 -12.65 1.27 -20.91
CA LYS A 86 -11.54 1.34 -21.89
C LYS A 86 -11.57 2.62 -22.73
N LYS A 87 -12.74 3.18 -23.01
CA LYS A 87 -12.89 4.41 -23.79
C LYS A 87 -12.67 5.66 -22.96
N SER A 88 -13.08 5.66 -21.70
CA SER A 88 -13.02 6.80 -20.77
C SER A 88 -11.78 6.80 -19.86
N TYR A 89 -10.99 5.73 -19.84
CA TYR A 89 -9.91 5.56 -18.88
C TYR A 89 -8.78 6.59 -19.05
N SER A 90 -8.51 7.05 -20.27
CA SER A 90 -7.55 8.15 -20.47
C SER A 90 -8.02 9.42 -19.77
N GLU A 91 -9.30 9.77 -19.89
CA GLU A 91 -9.87 10.93 -19.21
C GLU A 91 -9.83 10.75 -17.68
N TYR A 92 -10.21 9.56 -17.19
CA TYR A 92 -10.11 9.21 -15.78
C TYR A 92 -8.67 9.35 -15.27
N PHE A 93 -7.68 8.74 -15.93
CA PHE A 93 -6.29 8.74 -15.48
C PHE A 93 -5.70 10.16 -15.40
N VAL A 94 -5.94 10.97 -16.44
CA VAL A 94 -5.51 12.38 -16.46
C VAL A 94 -6.17 13.18 -15.34
N SER A 95 -7.48 12.98 -15.12
CA SER A 95 -8.25 13.65 -14.07
C SER A 95 -7.78 13.22 -12.68
N TYR A 96 -7.50 11.92 -12.49
CA TYR A 96 -6.94 11.36 -11.26
C TYR A 96 -5.59 12.01 -10.89
N ILE A 97 -4.65 12.06 -11.81
CA ILE A 97 -3.33 12.68 -11.56
C ILE A 97 -3.48 14.17 -11.21
N LYS A 98 -4.24 14.92 -12.02
CA LYS A 98 -4.50 16.35 -11.77
C LYS A 98 -5.13 16.59 -10.40
N LYS A 99 -6.14 15.81 -10.06
CA LYS A 99 -6.83 15.90 -8.76
C LYS A 99 -5.93 15.53 -7.60
N GLY A 100 -5.13 14.49 -7.74
CA GLY A 100 -4.16 14.07 -6.74
C GLY A 100 -3.09 15.15 -6.45
N VAL A 101 -2.62 15.85 -7.47
CA VAL A 101 -1.71 17.00 -7.33
C VAL A 101 -2.41 18.20 -6.68
N GLU A 102 -3.62 18.55 -7.13
CA GLU A 102 -4.44 19.62 -6.55
C GLU A 102 -4.64 19.43 -5.04
N LEU A 103 -4.98 18.20 -4.64
CA LEU A 103 -5.20 17.81 -3.25
C LEU A 103 -3.91 17.61 -2.44
N LYS A 104 -2.74 17.80 -3.05
CA LYS A 104 -1.41 17.61 -2.43
C LYS A 104 -1.16 16.18 -1.93
N HIS A 105 -1.72 15.19 -2.60
CA HIS A 105 -1.41 13.78 -2.39
C HIS A 105 -0.29 13.31 -3.32
N LEU A 106 -0.21 13.86 -4.53
CA LEU A 106 0.76 13.51 -5.56
C LEU A 106 1.77 14.64 -5.83
N ASP A 107 2.98 14.26 -6.28
CA ASP A 107 4.02 15.21 -6.69
C ASP A 107 3.60 15.90 -8.00
N SER A 108 3.76 17.22 -8.03
CA SER A 108 3.46 18.04 -9.22
C SER A 108 4.28 17.68 -10.46
N LYS A 109 5.46 17.08 -10.29
CA LYS A 109 6.28 16.56 -11.40
C LYS A 109 5.57 15.52 -12.27
N LEU A 110 4.51 14.89 -11.76
CA LEU A 110 3.70 13.97 -12.55
C LEU A 110 2.95 14.67 -13.68
N LEU A 111 2.70 15.97 -13.57
CA LEU A 111 2.07 16.77 -14.63
C LEU A 111 3.02 17.05 -15.82
N ASP A 112 4.31 16.81 -15.64
CA ASP A 112 5.31 16.98 -16.71
C ASP A 112 5.41 15.76 -17.63
N TYR A 113 4.70 14.67 -17.34
CA TYR A 113 4.61 13.47 -18.18
C TYR A 113 3.57 13.63 -19.29
N ASP A 114 3.77 12.93 -20.40
CA ASP A 114 2.70 12.71 -21.38
C ASP A 114 1.65 11.72 -20.81
N LEU A 115 0.71 12.27 -20.03
CA LEU A 115 -0.32 11.49 -19.33
C LEU A 115 -1.23 10.73 -20.30
N ASP A 116 -1.50 11.31 -21.49
CA ASP A 116 -2.33 10.66 -22.52
C ASP A 116 -1.62 9.45 -23.13
N ASN A 117 -0.31 9.55 -23.34
CA ASN A 117 0.50 8.41 -23.80
C ASN A 117 0.56 7.32 -22.73
N LEU A 118 0.79 7.67 -21.46
CA LEU A 118 0.79 6.69 -20.37
C LEU A 118 -0.56 5.99 -20.24
N ALA A 119 -1.67 6.75 -20.29
CA ALA A 119 -3.02 6.20 -20.20
C ALA A 119 -3.33 5.18 -21.31
N LYS A 120 -2.87 5.42 -22.54
CA LYS A 120 -3.04 4.47 -23.67
C LYS A 120 -2.29 3.16 -23.47
N ASN A 121 -1.26 3.15 -22.62
CA ASN A 121 -0.48 1.95 -22.30
C ASN A 121 -1.01 1.19 -21.09
N ILE A 122 -2.09 1.65 -20.46
CA ILE A 122 -2.76 0.96 -19.36
C ILE A 122 -3.65 -0.14 -19.93
N ASP A 123 -3.52 -1.35 -19.37
CA ASP A 123 -4.29 -2.53 -19.75
C ASP A 123 -5.27 -2.94 -18.64
N LEU A 124 -6.55 -2.58 -18.80
CA LEU A 124 -7.60 -2.88 -17.84
C LEU A 124 -7.92 -4.38 -17.71
N THR A 125 -7.53 -5.20 -18.68
CA THR A 125 -7.77 -6.65 -18.60
C THR A 125 -6.96 -7.29 -17.49
N ARG A 126 -5.90 -6.65 -17.04
CA ARG A 126 -5.08 -7.08 -15.89
C ARG A 126 -5.81 -7.04 -14.56
N ASP A 127 -6.92 -6.32 -14.45
CA ASP A 127 -7.77 -6.36 -13.27
C ASP A 127 -8.49 -7.70 -13.10
N MET A 128 -8.61 -8.51 -14.17
CA MET A 128 -9.22 -9.85 -14.11
C MET A 128 -8.40 -10.86 -13.29
N GLN A 129 -7.12 -10.62 -13.08
CA GLN A 129 -6.23 -11.52 -12.32
C GLN A 129 -6.33 -11.35 -10.79
N PHE A 130 -7.02 -10.31 -10.30
CA PHE A 130 -7.17 -10.10 -8.86
C PHE A 130 -8.10 -11.12 -8.22
N THR A 131 -7.67 -11.65 -7.08
CA THR A 131 -8.57 -12.26 -6.10
C THR A 131 -9.20 -11.17 -5.22
N TYR A 132 -10.33 -11.48 -4.59
CA TYR A 132 -11.02 -10.53 -3.71
C TYR A 132 -10.13 -10.00 -2.59
N LEU A 133 -9.40 -10.88 -1.89
CA LEU A 133 -8.53 -10.48 -0.78
C LEU A 133 -7.41 -9.55 -1.25
N GLY A 134 -6.83 -9.84 -2.42
CA GLY A 134 -5.77 -9.00 -3.01
C GLY A 134 -6.28 -7.59 -3.32
N LEU A 135 -7.39 -7.49 -4.03
CA LEU A 135 -7.99 -6.21 -4.41
C LEU A 135 -8.51 -5.43 -3.20
N GLN A 136 -9.20 -6.11 -2.27
CA GLN A 136 -9.67 -5.50 -1.02
C GLN A 136 -8.50 -4.93 -0.20
N THR A 137 -7.36 -5.65 -0.16
CA THR A 137 -6.16 -5.16 0.54
C THR A 137 -5.60 -3.89 -0.10
N LEU A 138 -5.58 -3.82 -1.45
CA LEU A 138 -5.15 -2.61 -2.15
C LEU A 138 -6.10 -1.44 -1.86
N TYR A 139 -7.40 -1.67 -1.93
CA TYR A 139 -8.43 -0.67 -1.65
C TYR A 139 -8.34 -0.14 -0.22
N ASP A 140 -8.26 -1.02 0.78
CA ASP A 140 -8.29 -0.63 2.18
C ASP A 140 -7.01 0.09 2.62
N ARG A 141 -5.85 -0.26 2.05
CA ARG A 141 -4.56 0.12 2.60
C ARG A 141 -3.69 0.96 1.68
N TYR A 142 -3.78 0.78 0.35
CA TYR A 142 -2.78 1.30 -0.57
C TYR A 142 -3.27 2.43 -1.46
N PHE A 143 -4.53 2.39 -1.88
CA PHE A 143 -5.06 3.38 -2.80
C PHE A 143 -5.13 4.77 -2.17
N ILE A 144 -4.81 5.78 -2.97
CA ILE A 144 -4.91 7.17 -2.55
C ILE A 144 -6.38 7.52 -2.35
N HIS A 145 -6.65 8.12 -1.21
CA HIS A 145 -7.99 8.57 -0.83
C HIS A 145 -7.96 10.02 -0.31
N HIS A 146 -9.09 10.67 -0.35
CA HIS A 146 -9.33 11.97 0.27
C HIS A 146 -10.64 11.92 1.06
N ASN A 147 -10.59 12.23 2.37
CA ASN A 147 -11.72 12.12 3.28
C ASN A 147 -12.45 10.76 3.17
N GLU A 148 -11.70 9.67 3.28
CA GLU A 148 -12.14 8.28 3.17
C GLU A 148 -12.66 7.83 1.78
N VAL A 149 -12.77 8.71 0.79
CA VAL A 149 -13.16 8.39 -0.59
C VAL A 149 -11.92 8.03 -1.40
N ARG A 150 -11.87 6.79 -1.93
CA ARG A 150 -10.79 6.32 -2.80
C ARG A 150 -11.08 6.74 -4.23
N PHE A 151 -10.16 7.46 -4.83
CA PHE A 151 -10.28 7.91 -6.22
C PHE A 151 -9.17 7.35 -7.12
N GLU A 152 -8.36 6.43 -6.58
CA GLU A 152 -7.34 5.67 -7.30
C GLU A 152 -7.86 4.26 -7.61
N LEU A 153 -7.76 3.83 -8.89
CA LEU A 153 -8.08 2.48 -9.34
C LEU A 153 -6.82 1.64 -9.55
N SER A 154 -6.96 0.32 -9.60
CA SER A 154 -5.85 -0.65 -9.60
C SER A 154 -4.78 -0.35 -10.66
N GLN A 155 -5.18 -0.12 -11.90
CA GLN A 155 -4.21 0.10 -12.97
C GLN A 155 -3.60 1.50 -12.92
N ALA A 156 -4.33 2.51 -12.44
CA ALA A 156 -3.80 3.85 -12.17
C ALA A 156 -2.79 3.81 -11.02
N PHE A 157 -3.03 3.01 -9.98
CA PHE A 157 -2.11 2.77 -8.88
C PHE A 157 -0.77 2.20 -9.37
N PHE A 158 -0.76 1.14 -10.18
CA PHE A 158 0.48 0.60 -10.72
C PHE A 158 1.20 1.59 -11.63
N MET A 159 0.47 2.34 -12.46
CA MET A 159 1.08 3.36 -13.30
C MET A 159 1.65 4.51 -12.47
N ARG A 160 0.97 4.95 -11.42
CA ARG A 160 1.49 5.98 -10.50
C ARG A 160 2.77 5.51 -9.81
N VAL A 161 2.80 4.27 -9.31
CA VAL A 161 4.01 3.70 -8.69
C VAL A 161 5.17 3.68 -9.69
N ALA A 162 4.91 3.24 -10.92
CA ALA A 162 5.90 3.19 -11.99
C ALA A 162 6.42 4.59 -12.37
N MET A 163 5.54 5.58 -12.49
CA MET A 163 5.93 6.97 -12.75
C MET A 163 6.84 7.53 -11.66
N GLY A 164 6.51 7.27 -10.40
CA GLY A 164 7.33 7.74 -9.28
C GLY A 164 8.70 7.08 -9.22
N LEU A 165 8.82 5.80 -9.62
CA LEU A 165 10.09 5.10 -9.73
C LEU A 165 10.94 5.64 -10.90
N ALA A 166 10.29 6.03 -12.00
CA ALA A 166 10.95 6.52 -13.21
C ALA A 166 11.19 8.05 -13.23
N ILE A 167 10.82 8.79 -12.19
CA ILE A 167 10.77 10.25 -12.19
C ILE A 167 12.10 10.95 -12.50
N ASN A 168 13.22 10.27 -12.26
CA ASN A 168 14.58 10.76 -12.51
C ASN A 168 15.28 10.07 -13.70
N GLU A 169 14.57 9.20 -14.43
CA GLU A 169 15.10 8.54 -15.61
C GLU A 169 15.14 9.48 -16.82
N GLU A 170 16.10 9.30 -17.72
CA GLU A 170 16.22 10.12 -18.95
C GLU A 170 14.99 9.92 -19.86
N ASP A 171 14.57 8.66 -20.04
CA ASP A 171 13.37 8.29 -20.79
C ASP A 171 12.28 7.81 -19.82
N ARG A 172 11.81 8.73 -18.98
CA ARG A 172 10.89 8.44 -17.88
C ARG A 172 9.55 7.87 -18.35
N GLU A 173 9.03 8.26 -19.53
CA GLU A 173 7.81 7.73 -20.08
C GLU A 173 7.97 6.24 -20.45
N ALA A 174 9.02 5.88 -21.20
CA ALA A 174 9.29 4.49 -21.57
C ALA A 174 9.58 3.63 -20.33
N LYS A 175 10.34 4.16 -19.36
CA LYS A 175 10.61 3.45 -18.10
C LYS A 175 9.36 3.28 -17.24
N SER A 176 8.48 4.26 -17.19
CA SER A 176 7.19 4.12 -16.51
C SER A 176 6.34 3.00 -17.12
N ILE A 177 6.28 2.92 -18.44
CA ILE A 177 5.55 1.86 -19.14
C ILE A 177 6.19 0.48 -18.88
N GLU A 178 7.52 0.39 -18.87
CA GLU A 178 8.26 -0.83 -18.55
C GLU A 178 7.95 -1.31 -17.14
N PHE A 179 8.10 -0.43 -16.13
CA PHE A 179 7.82 -0.75 -14.73
C PHE A 179 6.34 -1.06 -14.48
N TYR A 180 5.43 -0.32 -15.12
CA TYR A 180 4.00 -0.62 -15.07
C TYR A 180 3.70 -2.04 -15.55
N LYS A 181 4.30 -2.47 -16.66
CA LYS A 181 4.08 -3.83 -17.20
C LYS A 181 4.49 -4.90 -16.20
N LEU A 182 5.65 -4.73 -15.55
CA LEU A 182 6.14 -5.69 -14.56
C LEU A 182 5.29 -5.74 -13.29
N LEU A 183 4.87 -4.56 -12.79
CA LEU A 183 4.07 -4.48 -11.57
C LEU A 183 2.64 -4.99 -11.78
N SER A 184 2.01 -4.58 -12.88
CA SER A 184 0.61 -4.88 -13.15
C SER A 184 0.35 -6.29 -13.69
N SER A 185 1.39 -7.01 -14.17
CA SER A 185 1.33 -8.45 -14.51
C SER A 185 1.58 -9.35 -13.30
N PHE A 186 1.99 -8.79 -12.15
CA PHE A 186 2.44 -9.50 -10.95
C PHE A 186 3.74 -10.31 -11.16
N ASP A 187 4.51 -10.02 -12.22
CA ASP A 187 5.85 -10.61 -12.40
C ASP A 187 6.83 -10.08 -11.35
N PHE A 188 6.56 -8.89 -10.82
CA PHE A 188 7.29 -8.26 -9.73
C PHE A 188 6.36 -7.44 -8.84
N MET A 189 6.59 -7.46 -7.53
CA MET A 189 5.88 -6.63 -6.57
C MET A 189 6.87 -5.90 -5.67
N SER A 190 6.72 -4.58 -5.59
CA SER A 190 7.52 -3.73 -4.71
C SER A 190 7.12 -3.89 -3.24
N SER A 191 8.02 -3.46 -2.35
CA SER A 191 7.71 -3.39 -0.92
C SER A 191 6.65 -2.34 -0.59
N THR A 192 6.02 -2.51 0.56
CA THR A 192 4.93 -1.65 1.05
C THR A 192 5.23 -0.14 0.97
N PRO A 193 6.40 0.39 1.42
CA PRO A 193 6.65 1.83 1.33
C PRO A 193 6.74 2.34 -0.11
N THR A 194 7.28 1.55 -1.03
CA THR A 194 7.30 1.91 -2.46
C THR A 194 5.89 2.05 -3.00
N LEU A 195 5.01 1.08 -2.71
CA LEU A 195 3.62 1.10 -3.16
C LEU A 195 2.83 2.29 -2.59
N PHE A 196 3.08 2.65 -1.30
CA PHE A 196 2.41 3.80 -0.67
C PHE A 196 2.92 5.14 -1.16
N ASN A 197 4.25 5.30 -1.20
CA ASN A 197 4.87 6.62 -1.22
C ASN A 197 5.41 7.01 -2.59
N SER A 198 5.51 6.08 -3.56
CA SER A 198 5.98 6.41 -4.90
C SER A 198 5.08 7.46 -5.54
N ALA A 199 5.68 8.47 -6.13
CA ALA A 199 5.01 9.60 -6.75
C ALA A 199 4.21 10.52 -5.80
N THR A 200 4.34 10.36 -4.47
CA THR A 200 3.76 11.29 -3.49
C THR A 200 4.73 12.42 -3.14
N LEU A 201 4.26 13.42 -2.37
CA LEU A 201 5.10 14.53 -1.89
C LEU A 201 6.24 14.10 -0.95
N LYS A 202 6.20 12.88 -0.40
CA LYS A 202 7.22 12.34 0.49
C LYS A 202 7.59 10.93 0.05
N PRO A 203 8.38 10.79 -1.03
CA PRO A 203 8.67 9.52 -1.67
C PRO A 203 9.73 8.72 -0.88
N GLN A 204 9.42 8.36 0.37
CA GLN A 204 10.23 7.44 1.14
C GLN A 204 9.89 6.01 0.67
N LEU A 205 10.80 5.37 -0.05
CA LEU A 205 10.55 4.10 -0.75
C LEU A 205 11.18 2.89 -0.06
N SER A 206 12.19 3.09 0.80
CA SER A 206 12.88 2.00 1.49
C SER A 206 12.04 1.42 2.62
N SER A 207 12.02 0.09 2.75
CA SER A 207 11.23 -0.58 3.78
C SER A 207 11.98 -0.83 5.08
N CYS A 208 13.32 -0.93 5.01
CA CYS A 208 14.17 -1.28 6.14
C CYS A 208 15.45 -0.46 6.18
N TYR A 209 15.90 -0.17 7.40
CA TYR A 209 17.11 0.58 7.68
C TYR A 209 17.92 -0.18 8.72
N LEU A 210 19.22 -0.29 8.48
CA LEU A 210 20.17 -0.91 9.41
C LEU A 210 21.15 0.16 9.89
N SER A 211 21.40 0.21 11.19
CA SER A 211 22.35 1.11 11.81
C SER A 211 23.18 0.39 12.85
N THR A 212 24.41 0.86 13.08
CA THR A 212 25.28 0.41 14.17
C THR A 212 25.37 1.54 15.18
N LEU A 213 25.08 1.26 16.46
CA LEU A 213 25.11 2.24 17.55
C LEU A 213 26.53 2.37 18.09
N PRO A 214 27.09 3.59 18.17
CA PRO A 214 28.44 3.79 18.72
C PRO A 214 28.46 3.67 20.25
N ASP A 215 29.65 3.42 20.81
CA ASP A 215 29.83 3.33 22.27
C ASP A 215 29.99 4.70 22.92
N ASP A 216 29.06 5.61 22.68
CA ASP A 216 28.96 6.90 23.35
C ASP A 216 27.53 7.34 23.53
N LEU A 217 27.24 8.05 24.61
CA LEU A 217 25.88 8.41 25.00
C LEU A 217 25.17 9.27 23.93
N ARG A 218 25.89 10.20 23.33
CA ARG A 218 25.30 11.09 22.33
C ARG A 218 24.92 10.33 21.07
N GLY A 219 25.86 9.50 20.56
CA GLY A 219 25.61 8.70 19.36
C GLY A 219 24.49 7.66 19.55
N ILE A 220 24.35 7.08 20.76
CA ILE A 220 23.22 6.19 21.07
C ILE A 220 21.89 6.96 20.95
N PHE A 221 21.77 8.14 21.56
CA PHE A 221 20.52 8.93 21.50
C PHE A 221 20.28 9.55 20.13
N GLU A 222 21.32 9.92 19.36
CA GLU A 222 21.18 10.32 17.96
C GLU A 222 20.62 9.17 17.14
N GLY A 223 21.14 7.93 17.30
CA GLY A 223 20.59 6.75 16.64
C GLY A 223 19.13 6.47 16.99
N ILE A 224 18.75 6.58 18.27
CA ILE A 224 17.34 6.43 18.69
C ILE A 224 16.45 7.54 18.08
N SER A 225 16.97 8.77 17.94
CA SER A 225 16.25 9.87 17.30
C SER A 225 16.05 9.61 15.82
N ASP A 226 17.07 9.12 15.12
CA ASP A 226 16.98 8.73 13.71
C ASP A 226 15.97 7.60 13.50
N ASP A 227 15.97 6.61 14.39
CA ASP A 227 15.01 5.52 14.40
C ASP A 227 13.57 6.04 14.53
N ALA A 228 13.33 7.02 15.41
CA ALA A 228 12.02 7.66 15.56
C ALA A 228 11.57 8.33 14.24
N MET A 229 12.46 9.04 13.58
CA MET A 229 12.17 9.71 12.31
C MET A 229 11.90 8.72 11.19
N LEU A 230 12.66 7.63 11.10
CA LEU A 230 12.47 6.57 10.11
C LEU A 230 11.17 5.78 10.35
N SER A 231 10.86 5.48 11.62
CA SER A 231 9.60 4.85 12.02
C SER A 231 8.38 5.65 11.58
N LYS A 232 8.43 6.98 11.68
CA LYS A 232 7.36 7.88 11.24
C LYS A 232 6.96 7.65 9.79
N PHE A 233 7.90 7.24 8.93
CA PHE A 233 7.69 6.97 7.51
C PHE A 233 7.58 5.48 7.16
N ALA A 234 7.18 4.63 8.13
CA ALA A 234 6.98 3.18 7.99
C ALA A 234 8.26 2.37 7.71
N GLY A 235 9.44 2.89 8.03
CA GLY A 235 10.69 2.13 8.00
C GLY A 235 10.70 1.04 9.07
N GLY A 236 11.06 -0.20 8.72
CA GLY A 236 11.50 -1.21 9.66
C GLY A 236 12.94 -0.93 10.07
N LEU A 237 13.27 -1.12 11.34
CA LEU A 237 14.56 -0.75 11.90
C LEU A 237 15.34 -1.98 12.36
N GLY A 238 16.63 -1.99 12.13
CA GLY A 238 17.55 -2.97 12.67
C GLY A 238 18.79 -2.27 13.25
N ASN A 239 19.00 -2.39 14.55
CA ASN A 239 20.09 -1.73 15.24
C ASN A 239 21.09 -2.75 15.78
N ASP A 240 22.35 -2.62 15.41
CA ASP A 240 23.46 -3.37 15.97
C ASP A 240 24.03 -2.63 17.20
N TRP A 241 23.91 -3.27 18.36
CA TRP A 241 24.34 -2.78 19.66
C TRP A 241 25.69 -3.34 20.10
N SER A 242 26.36 -4.14 19.24
CA SER A 242 27.55 -4.90 19.62
C SER A 242 28.75 -4.01 20.02
N GLN A 243 28.77 -2.76 19.55
CA GLN A 243 29.83 -1.82 19.94
C GLN A 243 29.61 -1.15 21.28
N VAL A 244 28.37 -1.14 21.79
CA VAL A 244 28.04 -0.51 23.08
C VAL A 244 28.61 -1.35 24.21
N ARG A 245 29.36 -0.72 25.12
CA ARG A 245 30.01 -1.41 26.23
C ARG A 245 29.06 -2.13 27.16
N ALA A 246 29.47 -3.29 27.64
CA ALA A 246 28.66 -4.14 28.50
C ALA A 246 28.52 -3.60 29.93
N LEU A 247 27.60 -4.22 30.68
CA LEU A 247 27.40 -3.98 32.11
C LEU A 247 28.72 -4.10 32.89
N GLY A 248 28.99 -3.14 33.79
CA GLY A 248 30.18 -3.11 34.65
C GLY A 248 31.40 -2.54 33.97
N SER A 249 31.41 -2.26 32.67
CA SER A 249 32.51 -1.63 31.95
C SER A 249 32.81 -0.23 32.51
N TYR A 250 34.09 0.12 32.61
CA TYR A 250 34.53 1.40 33.16
C TYR A 250 34.18 2.58 32.24
N ILE A 251 33.60 3.64 32.82
CA ILE A 251 33.30 4.90 32.14
C ILE A 251 34.33 5.95 32.55
N LYS A 252 35.27 6.23 31.68
CA LYS A 252 36.39 7.14 31.93
C LYS A 252 35.98 8.55 32.30
N GLY A 253 34.90 9.08 31.71
CA GLY A 253 34.47 10.46 31.93
C GLY A 253 33.80 10.71 33.29
N THR A 254 33.17 9.70 33.89
CA THR A 254 32.42 9.81 35.17
C THR A 254 33.05 9.02 36.32
N ASN A 255 34.15 8.27 36.06
CA ASN A 255 34.75 7.32 36.99
C ASN A 255 33.74 6.28 37.52
N GLY A 256 32.70 5.97 36.72
CA GLY A 256 31.61 5.05 37.06
C GLY A 256 31.67 3.76 36.27
N LYS A 257 30.60 2.96 36.38
CA LYS A 257 30.41 1.70 35.64
C LYS A 257 29.17 1.79 34.72
N SER A 258 29.30 1.20 33.54
CA SER A 258 28.19 1.10 32.60
C SER A 258 27.06 0.21 33.14
N GLN A 259 25.82 0.55 32.79
CA GLN A 259 24.66 -0.30 33.01
C GLN A 259 24.39 -1.28 31.84
N GLY A 260 25.30 -1.30 30.84
CA GLY A 260 25.21 -2.18 29.67
C GLY A 260 24.18 -1.75 28.63
N VAL A 261 23.86 -2.67 27.74
CA VAL A 261 22.96 -2.45 26.59
C VAL A 261 21.49 -2.44 26.99
N ILE A 262 21.08 -3.26 27.94
CA ILE A 262 19.66 -3.53 28.25
C ILE A 262 18.82 -2.28 28.56
N PRO A 263 19.29 -1.31 29.38
CA PRO A 263 18.53 -0.09 29.64
C PRO A 263 18.27 0.75 28.37
N PHE A 264 19.22 0.81 27.45
CA PHE A 264 19.07 1.52 26.18
C PHE A 264 18.08 0.82 25.24
N LEU A 265 18.07 -0.52 25.21
CA LEU A 265 17.07 -1.28 24.45
C LEU A 265 15.64 -0.96 24.92
N LYS A 266 15.43 -0.76 26.21
CA LYS A 266 14.11 -0.35 26.73
C LYS A 266 13.70 1.02 26.19
N VAL A 267 14.62 2.00 26.20
CA VAL A 267 14.35 3.35 25.65
C VAL A 267 14.02 3.27 24.17
N ALA A 268 14.81 2.51 23.41
CA ALA A 268 14.59 2.31 21.97
C ALA A 268 13.24 1.62 21.67
N ASN A 269 12.88 0.59 22.45
CA ASN A 269 11.57 -0.07 22.36
C ASN A 269 10.42 0.90 22.64
N ASP A 270 10.50 1.68 23.70
CA ASP A 270 9.45 2.63 24.06
C ASP A 270 9.34 3.75 23.01
N THR A 271 10.45 4.15 22.39
CA THR A 271 10.47 5.08 21.25
C THR A 271 9.74 4.48 20.04
N ALA A 272 10.02 3.22 19.69
CA ALA A 272 9.34 2.53 18.57
C ALA A 272 7.82 2.38 18.83
N VAL A 273 7.41 2.17 20.08
CA VAL A 273 5.99 2.12 20.45
C VAL A 273 5.33 3.50 20.36
N ALA A 274 6.03 4.56 20.77
CA ALA A 274 5.51 5.92 20.77
C ALA A 274 5.36 6.50 19.36
N VAL A 275 6.26 6.12 18.43
CA VAL A 275 6.29 6.66 17.07
C VAL A 275 5.82 5.60 16.08
N ASN A 276 4.58 5.72 15.63
CA ASN A 276 4.04 4.87 14.57
C ASN A 276 3.47 5.72 13.42
N GLN A 277 3.33 5.11 12.26
CA GLN A 277 2.82 5.77 11.06
C GLN A 277 1.29 5.78 11.07
N GLY A 278 0.64 6.60 11.89
CA GLY A 278 -0.78 6.92 11.80
C GLY A 278 -1.74 5.74 11.46
N GLY A 279 -1.47 4.53 12.00
CA GLY A 279 -2.29 3.34 11.77
C GLY A 279 -1.95 2.50 10.53
N LYS A 280 -1.11 2.97 9.59
CA LYS A 280 -0.76 2.20 8.37
C LYS A 280 0.22 1.06 8.64
N ARG A 281 1.26 1.29 9.45
CA ARG A 281 2.24 0.30 9.88
C ARG A 281 2.70 0.61 11.30
N LYS A 282 2.74 -0.40 12.18
CA LYS A 282 3.31 -0.23 13.54
C LYS A 282 4.81 -0.09 13.45
N GLY A 283 5.40 0.77 14.28
CA GLY A 283 6.85 0.84 14.48
C GLY A 283 7.36 -0.52 14.95
N ALA A 284 8.43 -1.00 14.31
CA ALA A 284 9.08 -2.25 14.67
C ALA A 284 10.59 -2.08 14.59
N MET A 285 11.29 -2.54 15.62
CA MET A 285 12.75 -2.49 15.70
C MET A 285 13.27 -3.88 16.03
N CYS A 286 14.28 -4.33 15.28
CA CYS A 286 15.05 -5.52 15.59
C CYS A 286 16.38 -5.09 16.21
N ALA A 287 16.68 -5.57 17.41
CA ALA A 287 17.96 -5.36 18.03
C ALA A 287 18.89 -6.53 17.71
N TYR A 288 20.14 -6.25 17.36
CA TYR A 288 21.18 -7.23 17.11
C TYR A 288 22.28 -7.06 18.16
N LEU A 289 22.76 -8.18 18.68
CA LEU A 289 23.90 -8.25 19.59
C LEU A 289 24.75 -9.46 19.23
N GLU A 290 26.03 -9.26 19.02
CA GLU A 290 26.96 -10.35 18.73
C GLU A 290 27.08 -11.32 19.90
N THR A 291 27.20 -12.62 19.62
CA THR A 291 27.22 -13.68 20.65
C THR A 291 28.43 -13.62 21.59
N TRP A 292 29.47 -12.91 21.22
CA TRP A 292 30.66 -12.67 22.08
C TRP A 292 30.48 -11.49 23.06
N HIS A 293 29.40 -10.70 22.93
CA HIS A 293 29.15 -9.56 23.81
C HIS A 293 28.80 -10.03 25.23
N LEU A 294 29.39 -9.36 26.25
CA LEU A 294 29.26 -9.79 27.65
C LEU A 294 27.83 -9.68 28.20
N ASP A 295 26.97 -8.88 27.61
CA ASP A 295 25.55 -8.77 28.00
C ASP A 295 24.64 -9.78 27.24
N ILE A 296 25.21 -10.71 26.46
CA ILE A 296 24.41 -11.61 25.60
C ILE A 296 23.45 -12.50 26.39
N GLU A 297 23.81 -12.91 27.61
CA GLU A 297 22.94 -13.73 28.46
C GLU A 297 21.76 -12.95 29.02
N GLN A 298 21.87 -11.62 29.11
CA GLN A 298 20.79 -10.74 29.58
C GLN A 298 19.93 -10.22 28.44
N PHE A 299 20.47 -10.24 27.20
CA PHE A 299 19.80 -9.81 25.97
C PHE A 299 18.74 -10.82 25.55
#